data_b428cf6dc04e80e87b8a63b9f24d9d41
#
_entry.id   b428cf6dc04e80e87b8a63b9f24d9d41
#
_cell.length_a   1.000
_cell.length_b   1.000
_cell.length_c   1.000
_cell.angle_alpha   90.00
_cell.angle_beta   90.00
_cell.angle_gamma   90.00
#
_symmetry.space_group_name_H-M   'P 1'
#
loop_
_entity.id
_entity.type
_entity.pdbx_description
1 polymer ?
#
loop_
_entity_poly.entity_id
_entity_poly.type
_entity_poly.pdbx_seq_one_letter_code
_entity_poly.pdbx_strand_id
1 'polypeptide(L)'
;QETIAEQQKRGNVMAEITTLFKAWVTSVCESKGVPHELAIKAGGQVLTSGSYRLGINEKGMDIDTICVAPQPVTREDFFGSLQAILEDHDSVENLSSIPGAAVPIITFDYDGINIDLLFALLPLDAVPEDFDVNFDDVLRGCDQGTEKSLNGPRVTEMLTKVCPTGLQPQ
;
A
#
# COMPACT_ATOMS: atom_id res chain seq x y z
N GLN A 1 17.71 20.84 -0.76
CA GLN A 1 16.32 21.18 -0.50
C GLN A 1 15.48 20.98 -1.75
N GLU A 2 14.29 20.45 -1.58
CA GLU A 2 13.46 20.06 -2.70
C GLU A 2 12.81 21.28 -3.34
N THR A 3 12.82 21.34 -4.66
CA THR A 3 12.17 22.43 -5.39
C THR A 3 10.66 22.16 -5.51
N ILE A 4 9.92 23.22 -5.89
CA ILE A 4 8.49 23.06 -6.16
C ILE A 4 8.25 22.06 -7.28
N ALA A 5 9.09 22.10 -8.33
CA ALA A 5 8.94 21.16 -9.43
C ALA A 5 9.14 19.72 -8.97
N GLU A 6 10.09 19.48 -8.06
CA GLU A 6 10.33 18.15 -7.53
C GLU A 6 9.18 17.68 -6.66
N GLN A 7 8.59 18.59 -5.89
CA GLN A 7 7.41 18.26 -5.09
C GLN A 7 6.24 17.87 -5.97
N GLN A 8 6.04 18.61 -7.06
CA GLN A 8 4.98 18.28 -8.00
C GLN A 8 5.20 16.92 -8.64
N LYS A 9 6.46 16.63 -8.99
CA LYS A 9 6.78 15.33 -9.57
C LYS A 9 6.46 14.20 -8.61
N ARG A 10 6.80 14.36 -7.33
CA ARG A 10 6.46 13.34 -6.33
C ARG A 10 4.95 13.16 -6.21
N GLY A 11 4.21 14.25 -6.19
CA GLY A 11 2.76 14.20 -6.13
C GLY A 11 2.16 13.49 -7.33
N ASN A 12 2.69 13.79 -8.53
CA ASN A 12 2.21 13.15 -9.74
C ASN A 12 2.50 11.64 -9.74
N VAL A 13 3.70 11.27 -9.30
CA VAL A 13 4.06 9.86 -9.20
C VAL A 13 3.12 9.13 -8.26
N MET A 14 2.84 9.73 -7.10
CA MET A 14 1.94 9.10 -6.15
C MET A 14 0.52 8.98 -6.68
N ALA A 15 0.06 9.99 -7.43
CA ALA A 15 -1.26 9.91 -8.05
C ALA A 15 -1.32 8.79 -9.07
N GLU A 16 -0.27 8.61 -9.86
CA GLU A 16 -0.22 7.54 -10.84
C GLU A 16 -0.19 6.18 -10.19
N ILE A 17 0.60 6.03 -9.12
CA ILE A 17 0.67 4.77 -8.41
C ILE A 17 -0.67 4.44 -7.76
N THR A 18 -1.33 5.44 -7.17
CA THR A 18 -2.64 5.24 -6.56
C THR A 18 -3.66 4.78 -7.60
N THR A 19 -3.67 5.42 -8.77
CA THR A 19 -4.58 5.04 -9.84
C THR A 19 -4.30 3.62 -10.31
N LEU A 20 -3.03 3.28 -10.48
CA LEU A 20 -2.62 1.95 -10.91
C LEU A 20 -3.05 0.90 -9.88
N PHE A 21 -2.84 1.19 -8.61
CA PHE A 21 -3.18 0.25 -7.55
C PHE A 21 -4.69 0.00 -7.50
N LYS A 22 -5.49 1.06 -7.58
CA LYS A 22 -6.94 0.90 -7.52
C LYS A 22 -7.48 0.14 -8.72
N ALA A 23 -6.95 0.41 -9.91
CA ALA A 23 -7.34 -0.34 -11.09
C ALA A 23 -6.97 -1.82 -10.96
N TRP A 24 -5.81 -2.09 -10.38
CA TRP A 24 -5.39 -3.47 -10.15
C TRP A 24 -6.31 -4.18 -9.16
N VAL A 25 -6.71 -3.49 -8.08
CA VAL A 25 -7.66 -4.08 -7.11
C VAL A 25 -8.95 -4.47 -7.81
N THR A 26 -9.49 -3.58 -8.64
CA THR A 26 -10.71 -3.88 -9.40
C THR A 26 -10.52 -5.13 -10.25
N SER A 27 -9.41 -5.18 -10.97
CA SER A 27 -9.12 -6.30 -11.86
C SER A 27 -9.00 -7.62 -11.10
N VAL A 28 -8.30 -7.60 -9.96
CA VAL A 28 -8.15 -8.81 -9.16
C VAL A 28 -9.50 -9.28 -8.62
N CYS A 29 -10.31 -8.35 -8.12
CA CYS A 29 -11.63 -8.70 -7.61
C CYS A 29 -12.47 -9.35 -8.68
N GLU A 30 -12.45 -8.79 -9.90
CA GLU A 30 -13.19 -9.38 -11.00
C GLU A 30 -12.69 -10.78 -11.34
N SER A 31 -11.39 -10.97 -11.31
CA SER A 31 -10.81 -12.27 -11.63
C SER A 31 -11.20 -13.33 -10.60
N LYS A 32 -11.60 -12.90 -9.41
CA LYS A 32 -12.02 -13.82 -8.34
C LYS A 32 -13.54 -13.99 -8.29
N GLY A 33 -14.24 -13.47 -9.29
CA GLY A 33 -15.68 -13.65 -9.39
C GLY A 33 -16.52 -12.56 -8.78
N VAL A 34 -15.91 -11.47 -8.32
CA VAL A 34 -16.67 -10.34 -7.80
C VAL A 34 -17.34 -9.63 -8.96
N PRO A 35 -18.67 -9.36 -8.87
CA PRO A 35 -19.35 -8.63 -9.95
C PRO A 35 -18.69 -7.29 -10.21
N HIS A 36 -18.71 -6.87 -11.48
CA HIS A 36 -18.04 -5.65 -11.89
C HIS A 36 -18.41 -4.44 -11.03
N GLU A 37 -19.71 -4.28 -10.75
CA GLU A 37 -20.16 -3.14 -9.96
C GLU A 37 -19.56 -3.12 -8.58
N LEU A 38 -19.43 -4.28 -7.96
CA LEU A 38 -18.82 -4.38 -6.63
C LEU A 38 -17.31 -4.26 -6.71
N ALA A 39 -16.71 -4.78 -7.77
CA ALA A 39 -15.26 -4.71 -7.94
C ALA A 39 -14.81 -3.25 -8.06
N ILE A 40 -15.56 -2.43 -8.77
CA ILE A 40 -15.24 -1.01 -8.89
C ILE A 40 -15.29 -0.35 -7.52
N LYS A 41 -16.24 -0.75 -6.68
CA LYS A 41 -16.41 -0.15 -5.37
C LYS A 41 -15.49 -0.73 -4.31
N ALA A 42 -14.76 -1.79 -4.64
CA ALA A 42 -13.86 -2.42 -3.68
C ALA A 42 -12.78 -1.45 -3.21
N GLY A 43 -12.41 -0.51 -4.06
CA GLY A 43 -11.56 0.59 -3.64
C GLY A 43 -10.12 0.19 -3.46
N GLY A 44 -9.58 0.54 -2.32
CA GLY A 44 -8.17 0.42 -2.02
C GLY A 44 -7.65 1.79 -1.65
N GLN A 45 -6.65 1.81 -0.82
CA GLN A 45 -6.03 3.07 -0.39
C GLN A 45 -4.53 2.95 -0.48
N VAL A 46 -3.87 4.04 -0.83
CA VAL A 46 -2.43 4.13 -0.79
C VAL A 46 -2.09 5.21 0.22
N LEU A 47 -1.46 4.80 1.31
CA LEU A 47 -1.12 5.71 2.40
C LEU A 47 0.38 5.99 2.36
N THR A 48 0.76 7.23 2.59
CA THR A 48 2.16 7.63 2.58
C THR A 48 2.65 7.91 3.98
N SER A 49 3.96 7.81 4.16
CA SER A 49 4.55 8.09 5.46
C SER A 49 4.37 9.56 5.83
N GLY A 50 4.42 9.83 7.13
CA GLY A 50 4.23 11.19 7.61
C GLY A 50 5.29 12.15 7.10
N SER A 51 6.53 11.68 6.97
CA SER A 51 7.58 12.58 6.51
C SER A 51 7.32 13.09 5.10
N TYR A 52 6.81 12.23 4.22
CA TYR A 52 6.46 12.69 2.87
C TYR A 52 5.33 13.73 2.92
N ARG A 53 4.29 13.42 3.69
CA ARG A 53 3.13 14.31 3.74
C ARG A 53 3.47 15.65 4.35
N LEU A 54 4.43 15.69 5.23
CA LEU A 54 4.85 16.95 5.84
C LEU A 54 5.84 17.71 4.98
N GLY A 55 6.26 17.13 3.87
CA GLY A 55 7.15 17.82 2.96
C GLY A 55 8.57 17.97 3.46
N ILE A 56 8.98 17.15 4.40
CA ILE A 56 10.31 17.23 4.97
C ILE A 56 11.29 16.25 4.37
N ASN A 57 10.87 15.52 3.35
CA ASN A 57 11.78 14.61 2.65
C ASN A 57 12.81 15.42 1.89
N GLU A 58 14.02 14.93 1.91
CA GLU A 58 15.07 15.50 1.10
C GLU A 58 15.01 14.90 -0.30
N LYS A 59 15.63 15.62 -1.24
CA LYS A 59 15.73 15.15 -2.60
C LYS A 59 16.37 13.77 -2.61
N GLY A 60 15.76 12.85 -3.33
CA GLY A 60 16.28 11.50 -3.47
C GLY A 60 15.87 10.54 -2.38
N MET A 61 15.13 11.00 -1.39
CA MET A 61 14.67 10.09 -0.34
C MET A 61 13.52 9.22 -0.84
N ASP A 62 13.44 8.03 -0.24
CA ASP A 62 12.40 7.07 -0.58
C ASP A 62 11.03 7.60 -0.18
N ILE A 63 10.03 7.22 -0.95
CA ILE A 63 8.64 7.42 -0.55
C ILE A 63 8.13 6.08 -0.07
N ASP A 64 7.77 6.01 1.20
CA ASP A 64 7.20 4.80 1.79
C ASP A 64 5.69 4.86 1.70
N THR A 65 5.10 3.82 1.13
CA THR A 65 3.65 3.73 1.01
C THR A 65 3.16 2.38 1.50
N ILE A 66 1.92 2.36 1.96
CA ILE A 66 1.24 1.10 2.25
C ILE A 66 0.00 1.03 1.37
N CYS A 67 -0.09 -0.05 0.60
CA CYS A 67 -1.24 -0.31 -0.25
C CYS A 67 -2.22 -1.17 0.56
N VAL A 68 -3.37 -0.59 0.90
CA VAL A 68 -4.40 -1.28 1.67
C VAL A 68 -5.43 -1.83 0.71
N ALA A 69 -5.62 -3.15 0.72
CA ALA A 69 -6.49 -3.84 -0.22
C ALA A 69 -7.62 -4.56 0.51
N PRO A 70 -8.76 -4.77 -0.17
CA PRO A 70 -9.87 -5.54 0.43
C PRO A 70 -9.58 -7.04 0.42
N GLN A 71 -10.38 -7.79 1.15
CA GLN A 71 -10.07 -9.19 1.42
C GLN A 71 -10.05 -10.13 0.22
N PRO A 72 -10.70 -9.86 -0.92
CA PRO A 72 -10.51 -10.74 -2.08
C PRO A 72 -9.10 -10.74 -2.63
N VAL A 73 -8.34 -9.68 -2.39
CA VAL A 73 -6.96 -9.57 -2.84
C VAL A 73 -6.06 -10.31 -1.85
N THR A 74 -5.03 -10.99 -2.37
CA THR A 74 -4.12 -11.75 -1.51
C THR A 74 -2.69 -11.25 -1.66
N ARG A 75 -1.85 -11.72 -0.73
CA ARG A 75 -0.42 -11.45 -0.83
C ARG A 75 0.15 -12.03 -2.12
N GLU A 76 -0.31 -13.19 -2.53
CA GLU A 76 0.14 -13.79 -3.77
C GLU A 76 -0.19 -12.92 -4.97
N ASP A 77 -1.35 -12.28 -4.94
CA ASP A 77 -1.72 -11.35 -6.01
C ASP A 77 -0.77 -10.16 -6.05
N PHE A 78 -0.39 -9.66 -4.88
CA PHE A 78 0.52 -8.52 -4.78
C PHE A 78 1.86 -8.82 -5.44
N PHE A 79 2.44 -9.97 -5.14
CA PHE A 79 3.72 -10.37 -5.71
C PHE A 79 3.58 -11.04 -7.07
N GLY A 80 2.37 -11.32 -7.50
CA GLY A 80 2.10 -11.89 -8.81
C GLY A 80 1.73 -10.82 -9.83
N SER A 81 0.42 -10.58 -9.97
CA SER A 81 -0.04 -9.70 -11.03
C SER A 81 0.35 -8.23 -10.83
N LEU A 82 0.37 -7.73 -9.60
CA LEU A 82 0.79 -6.34 -9.41
C LEU A 82 2.26 -6.16 -9.74
N GLN A 83 3.09 -7.07 -9.25
CA GLN A 83 4.53 -7.00 -9.55
C GLN A 83 4.76 -7.08 -11.05
N ALA A 84 4.03 -7.95 -11.74
CA ALA A 84 4.18 -8.08 -13.20
C ALA A 84 3.82 -6.79 -13.92
N ILE A 85 2.75 -6.14 -13.48
CA ILE A 85 2.34 -4.85 -14.06
C ILE A 85 3.44 -3.82 -13.86
N LEU A 86 4.03 -3.78 -12.68
CA LEU A 86 5.09 -2.82 -12.39
C LEU A 86 6.35 -3.13 -13.20
N GLU A 87 6.69 -4.41 -13.33
CA GLU A 87 7.88 -4.80 -14.12
C GLU A 87 7.75 -4.39 -15.58
N ASP A 88 6.53 -4.41 -16.10
CA ASP A 88 6.27 -4.04 -17.49
C ASP A 88 6.09 -2.55 -17.70
N HIS A 89 6.03 -1.78 -16.63
CA HIS A 89 5.74 -0.35 -16.73
C HIS A 89 6.98 0.41 -17.16
N ASP A 90 6.84 1.30 -18.14
CA ASP A 90 7.98 2.02 -18.72
C ASP A 90 8.68 2.90 -17.70
N SER A 91 7.97 3.42 -16.73
CA SER A 91 8.54 4.33 -15.74
C SER A 91 9.22 3.61 -14.58
N VAL A 92 9.10 2.29 -14.50
CA VAL A 92 9.61 1.50 -13.37
C VAL A 92 10.95 0.90 -13.72
N GLU A 93 11.92 1.06 -12.81
CA GLU A 93 13.24 0.47 -12.95
C GLU A 93 13.69 -0.10 -11.61
N ASN A 94 14.62 -1.04 -11.67
CA ASN A 94 15.29 -1.58 -10.48
C ASN A 94 14.31 -2.18 -9.47
N LEU A 95 13.30 -2.88 -9.98
CA LEU A 95 12.30 -3.49 -9.12
C LEU A 95 12.85 -4.69 -8.37
N SER A 96 12.53 -4.77 -7.11
CA SER A 96 12.91 -5.88 -6.25
C SER A 96 11.75 -6.14 -5.29
N SER A 97 11.60 -7.38 -4.85
CA SER A 97 10.54 -7.71 -3.90
C SER A 97 11.11 -8.56 -2.78
N ILE A 98 10.50 -8.42 -1.58
CA ILE A 98 10.91 -9.16 -0.40
C ILE A 98 9.67 -9.81 0.19
N PRO A 99 9.23 -10.94 -0.38
CA PRO A 99 7.99 -11.55 0.08
C PRO A 99 8.09 -12.18 1.46
N GLY A 100 9.30 -12.50 1.90
CA GLY A 100 9.48 -13.09 3.22
C GLY A 100 9.61 -12.12 4.36
N ALA A 101 9.51 -10.82 4.08
CA ALA A 101 9.59 -9.82 5.13
C ALA A 101 8.34 -9.87 6.01
N ALA A 102 8.47 -9.34 7.23
CA ALA A 102 7.34 -9.28 8.16
C ALA A 102 6.18 -8.52 7.54
N VAL A 103 6.48 -7.41 6.86
CA VAL A 103 5.50 -6.69 6.05
C VAL A 103 5.93 -6.87 4.60
N PRO A 104 5.06 -7.43 3.74
CA PRO A 104 5.44 -7.65 2.34
C PRO A 104 5.78 -6.33 1.66
N ILE A 105 6.83 -6.35 0.84
CA ILE A 105 7.32 -5.11 0.23
C ILE A 105 7.79 -5.35 -1.20
N ILE A 106 7.46 -4.40 -2.08
CA ILE A 106 8.04 -4.28 -3.41
C ILE A 106 8.69 -2.91 -3.48
N THR A 107 9.95 -2.85 -3.89
CA THR A 107 10.66 -1.60 -4.01
C THR A 107 11.11 -1.38 -5.45
N PHE A 108 11.05 -0.15 -5.93
CA PHE A 108 11.41 0.18 -7.30
C PHE A 108 11.65 1.67 -7.43
N ASP A 109 12.21 2.07 -8.57
CA ASP A 109 12.33 3.47 -8.94
C ASP A 109 11.25 3.78 -9.95
N TYR A 110 10.50 4.85 -9.73
CA TYR A 110 9.46 5.31 -10.62
C TYR A 110 9.84 6.72 -11.08
N ASP A 111 10.19 6.85 -12.34
CA ASP A 111 10.69 8.11 -12.90
C ASP A 111 11.82 8.68 -12.06
N GLY A 112 12.67 7.81 -11.55
CA GLY A 112 13.83 8.21 -10.78
C GLY A 112 13.58 8.41 -9.29
N ILE A 113 12.34 8.25 -8.84
CA ILE A 113 11.99 8.37 -7.41
C ILE A 113 11.87 6.97 -6.83
N ASN A 114 12.59 6.70 -5.76
CA ASN A 114 12.52 5.38 -5.12
C ASN A 114 11.23 5.24 -4.33
N ILE A 115 10.50 4.18 -4.60
CA ILE A 115 9.19 3.91 -3.98
C ILE A 115 9.27 2.56 -3.27
N ASP A 116 8.82 2.53 -2.04
CA ASP A 116 8.63 1.28 -1.30
C ASP A 116 7.15 1.06 -1.13
N LEU A 117 6.62 -0.02 -1.74
CA LEU A 117 5.22 -0.40 -1.59
C LEU A 117 5.10 -1.51 -0.57
N LEU A 118 4.49 -1.21 0.54
CA LEU A 118 4.14 -2.22 1.53
C LEU A 118 2.70 -2.62 1.30
N PHE A 119 2.33 -3.82 1.75
CA PHE A 119 1.03 -4.37 1.45
C PHE A 119 0.31 -4.75 2.74
N ALA A 120 -0.97 -4.36 2.84
CA ALA A 120 -1.81 -4.71 3.98
C ALA A 120 -3.20 -5.07 3.48
N LEU A 121 -3.78 -6.09 4.10
CA LEU A 121 -5.13 -6.53 3.77
C LEU A 121 -6.10 -6.08 4.84
N LEU A 122 -7.24 -5.57 4.39
CA LEU A 122 -8.32 -5.20 5.28
C LEU A 122 -9.37 -6.32 5.23
N PRO A 123 -9.87 -6.78 6.37
CA PRO A 123 -10.83 -7.89 6.38
C PRO A 123 -12.25 -7.42 6.03
N LEU A 124 -12.38 -6.69 4.95
CA LEU A 124 -13.65 -6.16 4.46
C LEU A 124 -13.73 -6.40 2.96
N ASP A 125 -14.93 -6.48 2.44
CA ASP A 125 -15.11 -6.66 1.00
C ASP A 125 -14.72 -5.43 0.21
N ALA A 126 -14.66 -4.27 0.86
CA ALA A 126 -14.28 -3.03 0.22
C ALA A 126 -13.53 -2.18 1.22
N VAL A 127 -12.57 -1.39 0.73
CA VAL A 127 -11.86 -0.43 1.57
C VAL A 127 -12.66 0.87 1.52
N PRO A 128 -13.16 1.37 2.66
CA PRO A 128 -13.93 2.61 2.66
C PRO A 128 -13.11 3.79 2.15
N GLU A 129 -13.75 4.70 1.45
CA GLU A 129 -13.07 5.90 0.99
C GLU A 129 -12.60 6.77 2.15
N ASP A 130 -13.32 6.70 3.25
CA ASP A 130 -12.98 7.45 4.44
C ASP A 130 -12.20 6.62 5.45
N PHE A 131 -11.48 5.60 4.96
CA PHE A 131 -10.63 4.78 5.82
C PHE A 131 -9.68 5.68 6.60
N ASP A 132 -9.83 5.68 7.91
CA ASP A 132 -9.28 6.72 8.77
C ASP A 132 -8.09 6.22 9.59
N VAL A 133 -7.19 5.50 8.96
CA VAL A 133 -5.99 4.98 9.62
C VAL A 133 -4.81 5.48 8.80
N ASN A 134 -3.85 6.11 9.45
CA ASN A 134 -2.71 6.64 8.72
C ASN A 134 -1.62 5.58 8.55
N PHE A 135 -0.62 5.93 7.75
CA PHE A 135 0.48 5.03 7.43
C PHE A 135 1.13 4.45 8.69
N ASP A 136 1.44 5.31 9.64
CA ASP A 136 2.19 4.88 10.81
C ASP A 136 1.39 3.91 11.67
N ASP A 137 0.08 4.12 11.77
CA ASP A 137 -0.76 3.21 12.56
C ASP A 137 -0.85 1.84 11.89
N VAL A 138 -0.98 1.81 10.57
CA VAL A 138 -1.03 0.54 9.86
C VAL A 138 0.28 -0.20 10.01
N LEU A 139 1.38 0.52 9.85
CA LEU A 139 2.70 -0.10 9.94
C LEU A 139 2.96 -0.67 11.35
N ARG A 140 2.60 0.08 12.37
CA ARG A 140 2.78 -0.40 13.75
C ARG A 140 1.96 -1.66 14.01
N GLY A 141 0.74 -1.67 13.53
CA GLY A 141 -0.11 -2.83 13.71
C GLY A 141 0.45 -4.06 13.04
N CYS A 142 1.01 -3.88 11.84
CA CYS A 142 1.60 -4.99 11.11
C CYS A 142 2.93 -5.42 11.70
N ASP A 143 3.67 -4.47 12.27
CA ASP A 143 5.03 -4.75 12.73
C ASP A 143 5.06 -5.60 13.98
N GLN A 144 4.18 -5.35 14.91
CA GLN A 144 4.28 -6.00 16.20
C GLN A 144 2.99 -6.52 16.77
N GLY A 145 1.91 -6.23 16.14
CA GLY A 145 0.68 -6.41 16.84
C GLY A 145 0.65 -5.53 18.08
N THR A 146 1.20 -4.34 17.96
CA THR A 146 1.33 -3.44 19.08
C THR A 146 0.04 -2.70 19.33
N GLU A 147 -0.97 -3.43 19.67
CA GLU A 147 -2.28 -2.86 19.89
C GLU A 147 -2.26 -1.73 20.92
N LYS A 148 -1.32 -1.80 21.82
CA LYS A 148 -1.26 -0.81 22.88
C LYS A 148 -1.01 0.58 22.38
N SER A 149 -0.39 0.71 21.22
CA SER A 149 -0.04 2.01 20.69
C SER A 149 -1.10 2.57 19.76
N LEU A 150 -2.18 1.84 19.54
CA LEU A 150 -3.20 2.25 18.60
C LEU A 150 -4.33 2.98 19.33
N ASN A 151 -4.99 3.84 18.60
CA ASN A 151 -6.10 4.62 19.12
C ASN A 151 -7.40 3.86 18.90
N GLY A 152 -8.00 3.42 19.97
CA GLY A 152 -9.31 2.83 19.93
C GLY A 152 -9.32 1.36 19.56
N PRO A 153 -10.21 0.61 20.19
CA PRO A 153 -10.25 -0.83 20.00
C PRO A 153 -10.65 -1.26 18.59
N ARG A 154 -11.46 -0.44 17.93
CA ARG A 154 -11.90 -0.81 16.58
C ARG A 154 -10.74 -0.82 15.60
N VAL A 155 -9.89 0.19 15.68
CA VAL A 155 -8.71 0.25 14.81
C VAL A 155 -7.78 -0.91 15.12
N THR A 156 -7.56 -1.17 16.39
CA THR A 156 -6.72 -2.27 16.81
C THR A 156 -7.21 -3.60 16.25
N GLU A 157 -8.51 -3.83 16.33
CA GLU A 157 -9.09 -5.06 15.84
C GLU A 157 -8.89 -5.21 14.34
N MET A 158 -9.11 -4.15 13.59
CA MET A 158 -8.93 -4.18 12.16
C MET A 158 -7.48 -4.49 11.78
N LEU A 159 -6.55 -3.82 12.42
CA LEU A 159 -5.14 -3.99 12.10
C LEU A 159 -4.63 -5.37 12.45
N THR A 160 -5.15 -5.94 13.54
CA THR A 160 -4.77 -7.29 13.94
C THR A 160 -5.11 -8.29 12.83
N LYS A 161 -6.23 -8.10 12.16
CA LYS A 161 -6.65 -8.99 11.09
C LYS A 161 -5.94 -8.74 9.77
N VAL A 162 -5.47 -7.52 9.58
CA VAL A 162 -4.80 -7.12 8.35
C VAL A 162 -3.40 -7.72 8.27
N CYS A 163 -2.72 -7.80 9.38
CA CYS A 163 -1.31 -8.17 9.39
C CYS A 163 -1.13 -9.67 9.18
N PRO A 164 -0.02 -10.08 8.53
CA PRO A 164 0.25 -11.50 8.34
C PRO A 164 0.30 -12.24 9.66
N THR A 165 -0.14 -13.49 9.61
CA THR A 165 -0.21 -14.29 10.82
C THR A 165 1.14 -14.53 11.47
N GLY A 166 2.21 -14.50 10.68
CA GLY A 166 3.53 -14.69 11.23
C GLY A 166 3.95 -13.64 12.23
N LEU A 167 3.24 -12.54 12.26
CA LEU A 167 3.53 -11.46 13.19
C LEU A 167 2.76 -11.56 14.49
N GLN A 168 1.84 -12.50 14.57
CA GLN A 168 1.02 -12.61 15.75
C GLN A 168 1.76 -13.31 16.86
N PRO A 169 1.57 -12.88 18.09
CA PRO A 169 2.21 -13.55 19.22
C PRO A 169 1.66 -14.95 19.37
N GLN A 170 2.48 -15.81 19.79
CA GLN A 170 2.10 -17.18 20.05
C GLN A 170 1.45 -17.32 21.42
#